data_0f1733c68ef8e52329a8942b459e761b
#
_entry.id   0f1733c68ef8e52329a8942b459e761b
#
_cell.length_a   1.000
_cell.length_b   1.000
_cell.length_c   1.000
_cell.angle_alpha   90.00
_cell.angle_beta   90.00
_cell.angle_gamma   90.00
#
_symmetry.space_group_name_H-M   'P 1'
#
loop_
_entity.id
_entity.type
_entity.pdbx_description
1 polymer ?
#
loop_
_entity_poly.entity_id
_entity_poly.type
_entity_poly.pdbx_seq_one_letter_code
_entity_poly.pdbx_strand_id
1 'polypeptide(L)'
;VSDLIPYARNSRTHSDVQVNKIASSIKEFGFLNPVLIDKDNGIIAGHGRVMAAQKLGLKEVPVLQIGHLSDTQKRAYIIADNRLALDAGWDEEMLRVEFAELADNGFNLELTGFELGEISAVDFDESEEVGMPELASGDKEPFQQKTFTLHDEQATIVENAITLARTNPIADTGLNENSNGNALALICSQWLEARNG
;
A
#
# COMPACT_ATOMS: atom_id res chain seq x y z
N VAL A 1 5.45 -11.91 25.30
CA VAL A 1 4.47 -11.88 24.19
C VAL A 1 3.14 -12.46 24.63
N SER A 2 3.15 -13.57 25.40
CA SER A 2 1.93 -14.23 25.90
C SER A 2 1.05 -13.33 26.79
N ASP A 3 1.61 -12.33 27.43
CA ASP A 3 0.93 -11.45 28.39
C ASP A 3 0.27 -10.24 27.71
N LEU A 4 0.51 -10.07 26.42
CA LEU A 4 -0.09 -8.99 25.63
C LEU A 4 -1.53 -9.35 25.23
N ILE A 5 -2.44 -8.43 25.49
CA ILE A 5 -3.89 -8.62 25.23
C ILE A 5 -4.28 -7.90 23.94
N PRO A 6 -4.64 -8.63 22.87
CA PRO A 6 -5.08 -7.99 21.64
C PRO A 6 -6.37 -7.19 21.85
N TYR A 7 -6.46 -6.02 21.23
CA TYR A 7 -7.67 -5.22 21.28
C TYR A 7 -8.80 -5.89 20.47
N ALA A 8 -9.85 -6.33 21.16
CA ALA A 8 -10.94 -7.13 20.58
C ALA A 8 -11.72 -6.42 19.44
N ARG A 9 -11.67 -5.08 19.39
CA ARG A 9 -12.32 -4.26 18.35
C ARG A 9 -11.32 -3.67 17.38
N ASN A 10 -10.17 -4.33 17.18
CA ASN A 10 -9.21 -3.88 16.18
C ASN A 10 -9.84 -4.02 14.79
N SER A 11 -10.07 -2.89 14.14
CA SER A 11 -10.65 -2.84 12.79
C SER A 11 -9.64 -3.15 11.69
N ARG A 12 -8.32 -3.13 12.00
CA ARG A 12 -7.28 -3.47 11.03
C ARG A 12 -7.05 -4.97 10.99
N THR A 13 -7.22 -5.54 9.82
CA THR A 13 -6.89 -6.94 9.53
C THR A 13 -5.45 -7.06 9.05
N HIS A 14 -4.82 -8.18 9.33
CA HIS A 14 -3.47 -8.50 8.87
C HIS A 14 -3.53 -9.83 8.12
N SER A 15 -3.17 -9.82 6.84
CA SER A 15 -3.03 -11.05 6.07
C SER A 15 -1.79 -11.83 6.50
N ASP A 16 -1.78 -13.14 6.27
CA ASP A 16 -0.60 -13.96 6.53
C ASP A 16 0.63 -13.48 5.74
N VAL A 17 0.43 -12.97 4.53
CA VAL A 17 1.48 -12.38 3.71
C VAL A 17 2.09 -11.17 4.40
N GLN A 18 1.26 -10.25 4.89
CA GLN A 18 1.74 -9.08 5.62
C GLN A 18 2.48 -9.46 6.90
N VAL A 19 1.95 -10.43 7.67
CA VAL A 19 2.60 -10.92 8.89
C VAL A 19 3.96 -11.55 8.56
N ASN A 20 4.08 -12.26 7.43
CA ASN A 20 5.36 -12.80 6.95
C ASN A 20 6.37 -11.70 6.60
N LYS A 21 5.96 -10.65 5.87
CA LYS A 21 6.81 -9.50 5.57
C LYS A 21 7.34 -8.85 6.85
N ILE A 22 6.47 -8.63 7.84
CA ILE A 22 6.87 -8.09 9.16
C ILE A 22 7.83 -9.03 9.88
N ALA A 23 7.58 -10.35 9.84
CA ALA A 23 8.45 -11.34 10.48
C ALA A 23 9.85 -11.37 9.83
N SER A 24 9.93 -11.30 8.50
CA SER A 24 11.19 -11.21 7.76
C SER A 24 11.96 -9.95 8.13
N SER A 25 11.27 -8.80 8.19
CA SER A 25 11.87 -7.54 8.63
C SER A 25 12.39 -7.60 10.07
N ILE A 26 11.62 -8.19 11.00
CA ILE A 26 12.07 -8.37 12.40
C ILE A 26 13.29 -9.30 12.47
N LYS A 27 13.34 -10.34 11.65
CA LYS A 27 14.47 -11.28 11.62
C LYS A 27 15.75 -10.60 11.12
N GLU A 28 15.65 -9.73 10.13
CA GLU A 28 16.77 -9.03 9.51
C GLU A 28 17.27 -7.86 10.39
N PHE A 29 16.37 -6.96 10.74
CA PHE A 29 16.72 -5.70 11.41
C PHE A 29 16.60 -5.75 12.93
N GLY A 30 16.01 -6.82 13.48
CA GLY A 30 15.60 -6.86 14.86
C GLY A 30 14.23 -6.20 15.10
N PHE A 31 13.76 -6.27 16.36
CA PHE A 31 12.48 -5.68 16.74
C PHE A 31 12.67 -4.20 17.13
N LEU A 32 12.81 -3.31 16.13
CA LEU A 32 13.19 -1.90 16.32
C LEU A 32 12.03 -1.00 16.75
N ASN A 33 10.81 -1.28 16.30
CA ASN A 33 9.64 -0.43 16.55
C ASN A 33 8.76 -1.06 17.64
N PRO A 34 8.72 -0.51 18.90
CA PRO A 34 8.06 -1.15 20.03
C PRO A 34 6.53 -1.26 19.85
N VAL A 35 5.94 -2.19 20.58
CA VAL A 35 4.48 -2.32 20.70
C VAL A 35 3.99 -1.33 21.74
N LEU A 36 2.96 -0.54 21.42
CA LEU A 36 2.32 0.36 22.38
C LEU A 36 1.25 -0.41 23.15
N ILE A 37 1.33 -0.36 24.48
CA ILE A 37 0.40 -1.03 25.37
C ILE A 37 -0.17 -0.07 26.42
N ASP A 38 -1.33 -0.41 26.96
CA ASP A 38 -1.86 0.28 28.14
C ASP A 38 -1.34 -0.35 29.44
N LYS A 39 -1.81 0.18 30.58
CA LYS A 39 -1.42 -0.29 31.92
C LYS A 39 -1.80 -1.74 32.21
N ASP A 40 -2.78 -2.29 31.48
CA ASP A 40 -3.32 -3.63 31.65
C ASP A 40 -2.78 -4.60 30.56
N ASN A 41 -1.68 -4.25 29.90
CA ASN A 41 -1.06 -4.97 28.77
C ASN A 41 -1.95 -5.04 27.50
N GLY A 42 -2.99 -4.24 27.40
CA GLY A 42 -3.81 -4.11 26.22
C GLY A 42 -3.03 -3.46 25.06
N ILE A 43 -3.01 -4.11 23.91
CA ILE A 43 -2.29 -3.59 22.75
C ILE A 43 -3.05 -2.38 22.18
N ILE A 44 -2.37 -1.24 22.13
CA ILE A 44 -2.84 0.00 21.50
C ILE A 44 -2.40 0.06 20.03
N ALA A 45 -1.11 -0.21 19.75
CA ALA A 45 -0.56 -0.25 18.40
C ALA A 45 0.49 -1.35 18.27
N GLY A 46 0.57 -1.95 17.05
CA GLY A 46 1.57 -2.99 16.75
C GLY A 46 1.03 -4.42 16.76
N HIS A 47 -0.27 -4.64 16.58
CA HIS A 47 -0.87 -5.98 16.52
C HIS A 47 -0.17 -6.89 15.49
N GLY A 48 0.12 -6.41 14.28
CA GLY A 48 0.83 -7.18 13.27
C GLY A 48 2.25 -7.57 13.71
N ARG A 49 2.95 -6.70 14.45
CA ARG A 49 4.28 -7.01 15.01
C ARG A 49 4.20 -8.09 16.09
N VAL A 50 3.15 -8.08 16.91
CA VAL A 50 2.92 -9.14 17.90
C VAL A 50 2.63 -10.47 17.22
N MET A 51 1.80 -10.50 16.18
CA MET A 51 1.53 -11.71 15.37
C MET A 51 2.83 -12.23 14.73
N ALA A 52 3.65 -11.36 14.16
CA ALA A 52 4.95 -11.72 13.60
C ALA A 52 5.90 -12.30 14.66
N ALA A 53 5.96 -11.67 15.86
CA ALA A 53 6.76 -12.16 16.98
C ALA A 53 6.32 -13.55 17.45
N GLN A 54 5.01 -13.79 17.53
CA GLN A 54 4.45 -15.12 17.84
C GLN A 54 4.86 -16.15 16.79
N LYS A 55 4.78 -15.80 15.51
CA LYS A 55 5.21 -16.66 14.40
C LYS A 55 6.70 -17.00 14.45
N LEU A 56 7.53 -16.04 14.86
CA LEU A 56 8.97 -16.22 15.07
C LEU A 56 9.31 -16.96 16.37
N GLY A 57 8.34 -17.24 17.21
CA GLY A 57 8.55 -17.90 18.51
C GLY A 57 9.25 -17.00 19.55
N LEU A 58 9.21 -15.68 19.37
CA LEU A 58 9.81 -14.74 20.33
C LEU A 58 9.04 -14.76 21.66
N LYS A 59 9.75 -14.88 22.76
CA LYS A 59 9.17 -14.87 24.10
C LYS A 59 8.89 -13.46 24.59
N GLU A 60 9.72 -12.49 24.18
CA GLU A 60 9.68 -11.11 24.59
C GLU A 60 9.75 -10.18 23.40
N VAL A 61 9.12 -9.01 23.54
CA VAL A 61 9.15 -7.93 22.55
C VAL A 61 9.28 -6.60 23.27
N PRO A 62 9.91 -5.59 22.68
CA PRO A 62 9.96 -4.26 23.28
C PRO A 62 8.56 -3.65 23.31
N VAL A 63 8.19 -3.11 24.44
CA VAL A 63 6.90 -2.44 24.66
C VAL A 63 7.12 -1.03 25.19
N LEU A 64 6.21 -0.12 24.82
CA LEU A 64 6.09 1.20 25.43
C LEU A 64 4.72 1.32 26.08
N GLN A 65 4.70 1.50 27.39
CA GLN A 65 3.46 1.64 28.15
C GLN A 65 2.94 3.08 28.09
N ILE A 66 1.70 3.23 27.61
CA ILE A 66 0.98 4.50 27.48
C ILE A 66 -0.06 4.60 28.58
N GLY A 67 0.22 5.37 29.62
CA GLY A 67 -0.65 5.47 30.80
C GLY A 67 -1.54 6.72 30.88
N HIS A 68 -1.34 7.71 29.99
CA HIS A 68 -2.01 9.01 30.08
C HIS A 68 -3.30 9.13 29.23
N LEU A 69 -3.59 8.16 28.37
CA LEU A 69 -4.78 8.20 27.53
C LEU A 69 -6.01 7.66 28.26
N SER A 70 -7.13 8.38 28.17
CA SER A 70 -8.43 7.86 28.53
C SER A 70 -8.86 6.73 27.59
N ASP A 71 -9.85 5.92 27.96
CA ASP A 71 -10.34 4.82 27.12
C ASP A 71 -10.90 5.32 25.77
N THR A 72 -11.53 6.49 25.76
CA THR A 72 -11.99 7.13 24.51
C THR A 72 -10.83 7.55 23.64
N GLN A 73 -9.79 8.15 24.22
CA GLN A 73 -8.59 8.54 23.49
C GLN A 73 -7.82 7.33 22.95
N LYS A 74 -7.68 6.24 23.72
CA LYS A 74 -7.08 4.98 23.24
C LYS A 74 -7.80 4.46 22.01
N ARG A 75 -9.14 4.40 22.04
CA ARG A 75 -9.94 3.95 20.89
C ARG A 75 -9.78 4.85 19.67
N ALA A 76 -9.80 6.15 19.86
CA ALA A 76 -9.58 7.11 18.78
C ALA A 76 -8.16 6.99 18.21
N TYR A 77 -7.15 6.84 19.06
CA TYR A 77 -5.76 6.68 18.63
C TYR A 77 -5.53 5.39 17.83
N ILE A 78 -6.11 4.26 18.23
CA ILE A 78 -6.03 3.00 17.46
C ILE A 78 -6.51 3.20 16.02
N ILE A 79 -7.58 3.96 15.82
CA ILE A 79 -8.11 4.25 14.48
C ILE A 79 -7.18 5.21 13.74
N ALA A 80 -6.75 6.29 14.41
CA ALA A 80 -5.90 7.31 13.82
C ALA A 80 -4.53 6.76 13.39
N ASP A 81 -3.85 5.98 14.25
CA ASP A 81 -2.57 5.33 13.95
C ASP A 81 -2.65 4.47 12.68
N ASN A 82 -3.73 3.69 12.55
CA ASN A 82 -3.94 2.87 11.38
C ASN A 82 -4.27 3.69 10.12
N ARG A 83 -5.01 4.79 10.24
CA ARG A 83 -5.44 5.61 9.10
C ARG A 83 -4.31 6.50 8.58
N LEU A 84 -3.60 7.18 9.50
CA LEU A 84 -2.52 8.11 9.14
C LEU A 84 -1.36 7.41 8.41
N ALA A 85 -1.11 6.13 8.73
CA ALA A 85 -0.09 5.35 8.02
C ALA A 85 -0.44 5.10 6.53
N LEU A 86 -1.71 5.24 6.13
CA LEU A 86 -2.16 5.06 4.74
C LEU A 86 -2.12 6.35 3.93
N ASP A 87 -1.99 7.51 4.58
CA ASP A 87 -2.00 8.81 3.90
C ASP A 87 -0.59 9.24 3.42
N ALA A 88 0.46 8.53 3.84
CA ALA A 88 1.82 8.75 3.36
C ALA A 88 2.02 8.12 1.97
N GLY A 89 2.71 8.84 1.08
CA GLY A 89 3.18 8.33 -0.20
C GLY A 89 4.71 8.15 -0.21
N TRP A 90 5.24 7.81 -1.36
CA TRP A 90 6.67 7.69 -1.62
C TRP A 90 7.11 8.72 -2.65
N ASP A 91 8.30 9.27 -2.47
CA ASP A 91 9.04 9.94 -3.52
C ASP A 91 9.71 8.85 -4.38
N GLU A 92 9.13 8.60 -5.55
CA GLU A 92 9.53 7.47 -6.40
C GLU A 92 10.96 7.64 -6.96
N GLU A 93 11.40 8.89 -7.19
CA GLU A 93 12.76 9.16 -7.66
C GLU A 93 13.79 8.84 -6.58
N MET A 94 13.56 9.33 -5.36
CA MET A 94 14.43 9.03 -4.23
C MET A 94 14.41 7.55 -3.87
N LEU A 95 13.24 6.90 -3.93
CA LEU A 95 13.10 5.47 -3.65
C LEU A 95 13.91 4.62 -4.66
N ARG A 96 13.95 5.04 -5.93
CA ARG A 96 14.77 4.39 -6.97
C ARG A 96 16.24 4.45 -6.64
N VAL A 97 16.73 5.63 -6.25
CA VAL A 97 18.14 5.82 -5.87
C VAL A 97 18.51 4.92 -4.71
N GLU A 98 17.68 4.89 -3.66
CA GLU A 98 17.90 4.03 -2.49
C GLU A 98 17.88 2.54 -2.86
N PHE A 99 16.96 2.09 -3.72
CA PHE A 99 16.90 0.70 -4.16
C PHE A 99 18.14 0.31 -4.98
N ALA A 100 18.62 1.19 -5.88
CA ALA A 100 19.81 0.94 -6.65
C ALA A 100 21.03 0.79 -5.74
N GLU A 101 21.22 1.70 -4.79
CA GLU A 101 22.33 1.63 -3.84
C GLU A 101 22.29 0.38 -2.95
N LEU A 102 21.09 -0.01 -2.48
CA LEU A 102 20.90 -1.22 -1.70
C LEU A 102 21.20 -2.49 -2.51
N ALA A 103 20.75 -2.54 -3.76
CA ALA A 103 21.00 -3.64 -4.67
C ALA A 103 22.49 -3.78 -5.01
N ASP A 104 23.19 -2.68 -5.29
CA ASP A 104 24.64 -2.63 -5.54
C ASP A 104 25.45 -3.16 -4.36
N ASN A 105 24.93 -2.95 -3.13
CA ASN A 105 25.52 -3.50 -1.91
C ASN A 105 25.09 -4.96 -1.63
N GLY A 106 24.33 -5.58 -2.52
CA GLY A 106 23.88 -6.98 -2.41
C GLY A 106 22.76 -7.20 -1.39
N PHE A 107 22.04 -6.13 -1.01
CA PHE A 107 20.92 -6.24 -0.07
C PHE A 107 19.67 -6.80 -0.77
N ASN A 108 18.96 -7.68 -0.07
CA ASN A 108 17.68 -8.21 -0.58
C ASN A 108 16.56 -7.19 -0.40
N LEU A 109 16.15 -6.55 -1.49
CA LEU A 109 15.14 -5.49 -1.50
C LEU A 109 13.76 -5.94 -1.03
N GLU A 110 13.39 -7.22 -1.14
CA GLU A 110 12.11 -7.73 -0.60
C GLU A 110 11.98 -7.55 0.92
N LEU A 111 13.12 -7.44 1.64
CA LEU A 111 13.14 -7.20 3.09
C LEU A 111 12.70 -5.77 3.46
N THR A 112 12.65 -4.85 2.49
CA THR A 112 12.07 -3.51 2.67
C THR A 112 10.54 -3.56 2.78
N GLY A 113 9.91 -4.67 2.38
CA GLY A 113 8.47 -4.87 2.37
C GLY A 113 7.80 -4.64 1.01
N PHE A 114 8.53 -4.11 0.04
CA PHE A 114 8.05 -3.99 -1.35
C PHE A 114 8.02 -5.37 -2.03
N GLU A 115 7.16 -5.51 -3.02
CA GLU A 115 7.12 -6.70 -3.88
C GLU A 115 8.05 -6.51 -5.09
N LEU A 116 8.54 -7.61 -5.66
CA LEU A 116 9.43 -7.54 -6.84
C LEU A 116 8.85 -6.71 -7.99
N GLY A 117 7.53 -6.79 -8.20
CA GLY A 117 6.85 -6.00 -9.22
C GLY A 117 6.82 -4.49 -8.92
N GLU A 118 6.74 -4.11 -7.64
CA GLU A 118 6.81 -2.71 -7.21
C GLU A 118 8.25 -2.18 -7.35
N ILE A 119 9.24 -2.98 -6.97
CA ILE A 119 10.67 -2.64 -7.11
C ILE A 119 11.01 -2.45 -8.59
N SER A 120 10.63 -3.38 -9.45
CA SER A 120 10.87 -3.29 -10.90
C SER A 120 10.16 -2.11 -11.55
N ALA A 121 8.99 -1.70 -11.06
CA ALA A 121 8.28 -0.54 -11.58
C ALA A 121 8.98 0.79 -11.26
N VAL A 122 9.78 0.83 -10.19
CA VAL A 122 10.59 1.99 -9.81
C VAL A 122 11.91 2.04 -10.60
N ASP A 123 12.39 0.89 -11.10
CA ASP A 123 13.73 0.73 -11.69
C ASP A 123 13.76 0.91 -13.23
N PHE A 124 12.63 1.09 -13.91
CA PHE A 124 12.59 1.22 -15.37
C PHE A 124 13.07 2.60 -15.86
N ASP A 125 14.37 2.69 -16.21
CA ASP A 125 14.89 3.67 -17.15
C ASP A 125 14.62 3.15 -18.58
N GLU A 126 13.92 3.95 -19.40
CA GLU A 126 13.49 3.59 -20.77
C GLU A 126 14.68 3.51 -21.78
N SER A 127 15.93 3.41 -21.36
CA SER A 127 17.10 3.56 -22.25
C SER A 127 17.91 2.29 -22.59
N GLU A 128 17.54 1.10 -22.12
CA GLU A 128 18.18 -0.14 -22.61
C GLU A 128 17.16 -1.12 -23.19
N GLU A 129 17.21 -1.31 -24.53
CA GLU A 129 16.64 -2.45 -25.21
C GLU A 129 17.30 -3.75 -24.73
N VAL A 130 16.88 -4.27 -23.58
CA VAL A 130 17.20 -5.64 -23.19
C VAL A 130 16.12 -6.54 -23.77
N GLY A 131 16.52 -7.41 -24.68
CA GLY A 131 15.62 -8.37 -25.33
C GLY A 131 14.76 -9.10 -24.30
N MET A 132 13.43 -9.06 -24.52
CA MET A 132 12.42 -9.65 -23.64
C MET A 132 12.71 -11.13 -23.41
N PRO A 133 12.80 -11.60 -22.14
CA PRO A 133 12.67 -13.03 -21.88
C PRO A 133 11.26 -13.48 -22.27
N GLU A 134 11.14 -14.62 -22.92
CA GLU A 134 9.85 -15.26 -23.21
C GLU A 134 9.08 -15.46 -21.89
N LEU A 135 8.04 -14.65 -21.69
CA LEU A 135 7.12 -14.80 -20.56
C LEU A 135 6.21 -16.00 -20.83
N ALA A 136 6.16 -16.92 -19.86
CA ALA A 136 5.18 -17.98 -19.85
C ALA A 136 3.77 -17.39 -20.07
N SER A 137 3.05 -17.92 -21.07
CA SER A 137 1.70 -17.51 -21.42
C SER A 137 0.71 -17.89 -20.33
N GLY A 138 0.50 -16.99 -19.37
CA GLY A 138 -0.64 -16.97 -18.48
C GLY A 138 -1.44 -15.71 -18.77
N ASP A 139 -2.76 -15.86 -18.93
CA ASP A 139 -3.67 -14.76 -19.16
C ASP A 139 -3.48 -13.65 -18.11
N LYS A 140 -2.75 -12.58 -18.49
CA LYS A 140 -2.82 -11.33 -17.75
C LYS A 140 -4.20 -10.75 -17.97
N GLU A 141 -4.94 -10.53 -16.89
CA GLU A 141 -6.17 -9.77 -16.97
C GLU A 141 -5.91 -8.46 -17.73
N PRO A 142 -6.76 -8.05 -18.70
CA PRO A 142 -6.52 -6.92 -19.59
C PRO A 142 -6.72 -5.57 -18.89
N PHE A 143 -6.53 -5.49 -17.60
CA PHE A 143 -6.74 -4.28 -16.79
C PHE A 143 -5.41 -3.65 -16.38
N GLN A 144 -5.34 -2.31 -16.51
CA GLN A 144 -4.22 -1.49 -16.07
C GLN A 144 -4.71 -0.44 -15.10
N GLN A 145 -3.99 -0.25 -14.00
CA GLN A 145 -4.23 0.87 -13.09
C GLN A 145 -3.37 2.06 -13.54
N LYS A 146 -3.98 3.26 -13.61
CA LYS A 146 -3.29 4.53 -13.88
C LYS A 146 -3.59 5.50 -12.75
N THR A 147 -2.55 6.07 -12.15
CA THR A 147 -2.66 7.05 -11.06
C THR A 147 -2.11 8.40 -11.54
N PHE A 148 -2.78 9.49 -11.18
CA PHE A 148 -2.38 10.84 -11.54
C PHE A 148 -2.39 11.73 -10.29
N THR A 149 -1.37 12.57 -10.13
CA THR A 149 -1.37 13.64 -9.13
C THR A 149 -1.98 14.90 -9.77
N LEU A 150 -3.03 15.44 -9.16
CA LEU A 150 -3.80 16.56 -9.68
C LEU A 150 -3.85 17.68 -8.63
N HIS A 151 -3.75 18.94 -9.08
CA HIS A 151 -4.12 20.09 -8.25
C HIS A 151 -5.62 20.06 -7.96
N ASP A 152 -6.07 20.65 -6.83
CA ASP A 152 -7.48 20.61 -6.38
C ASP A 152 -8.47 21.07 -7.46
N GLU A 153 -8.14 22.11 -8.22
CA GLU A 153 -8.98 22.59 -9.33
C GLU A 153 -9.04 21.58 -10.48
N GLN A 154 -7.93 20.89 -10.78
CA GLN A 154 -7.89 19.84 -11.81
C GLN A 154 -8.67 18.61 -11.36
N ALA A 155 -8.56 18.23 -10.09
CA ALA A 155 -9.32 17.13 -9.50
C ALA A 155 -10.82 17.38 -9.62
N THR A 156 -11.28 18.59 -9.29
CA THR A 156 -12.69 19.00 -9.43
C THR A 156 -13.18 18.90 -10.89
N ILE A 157 -12.37 19.33 -11.86
CA ILE A 157 -12.72 19.22 -13.30
C ILE A 157 -12.85 17.75 -13.71
N VAL A 158 -11.90 16.91 -13.31
CA VAL A 158 -11.89 15.48 -13.66
C VAL A 158 -13.07 14.76 -13.01
N GLU A 159 -13.36 15.00 -11.74
CA GLU A 159 -14.49 14.40 -11.03
C GLU A 159 -15.84 14.77 -11.66
N ASN A 160 -16.02 16.06 -12.02
CA ASN A 160 -17.21 16.53 -12.70
C ASN A 160 -17.37 15.89 -14.09
N ALA A 161 -16.29 15.79 -14.85
CA ALA A 161 -16.31 15.17 -16.17
C ALA A 161 -16.64 13.66 -16.08
N ILE A 162 -16.04 12.93 -15.15
CA ILE A 162 -16.33 11.52 -14.92
C ILE A 162 -17.80 11.34 -14.49
N THR A 163 -18.29 12.17 -13.57
CA THR A 163 -19.67 12.11 -13.10
C THR A 163 -20.66 12.33 -14.23
N LEU A 164 -20.40 13.30 -15.10
CA LEU A 164 -21.24 13.56 -16.27
C LEU A 164 -21.18 12.40 -17.27
N ALA A 165 -20.00 11.89 -17.58
CA ALA A 165 -19.81 10.80 -18.53
C ALA A 165 -20.47 9.49 -18.06
N ARG A 166 -20.52 9.21 -16.75
CA ARG A 166 -21.20 8.03 -16.19
C ARG A 166 -22.69 7.99 -16.46
N THR A 167 -23.33 9.15 -16.69
CA THR A 167 -24.76 9.20 -17.03
C THR A 167 -25.03 8.86 -18.51
N ASN A 168 -23.99 8.75 -19.32
CA ASN A 168 -24.11 8.42 -20.74
C ASN A 168 -24.13 6.88 -20.92
N PRO A 169 -25.21 6.31 -21.51
CA PRO A 169 -25.30 4.86 -21.75
C PRO A 169 -24.16 4.29 -22.60
N ILE A 170 -23.51 5.12 -23.45
CA ILE A 170 -22.38 4.71 -24.30
C ILE A 170 -21.10 4.48 -23.47
N ALA A 171 -21.02 4.98 -22.24
CA ALA A 171 -19.87 4.76 -21.38
C ALA A 171 -19.72 3.29 -20.96
N ASP A 172 -20.82 2.55 -20.87
CA ASP A 172 -20.76 1.12 -20.56
C ASP A 172 -20.44 0.30 -21.80
N THR A 173 -19.19 -0.09 -21.93
CA THR A 173 -18.70 -0.92 -23.03
C THR A 173 -18.79 -2.42 -22.76
N GLY A 174 -19.17 -2.82 -21.54
CA GLY A 174 -19.11 -4.22 -21.07
C GLY A 174 -17.70 -4.79 -20.90
N LEU A 175 -16.66 -3.99 -21.13
CA LEU A 175 -15.26 -4.43 -21.02
C LEU A 175 -14.68 -4.26 -19.60
N ASN A 176 -15.29 -3.42 -18.79
CA ASN A 176 -14.80 -3.09 -17.45
C ASN A 176 -15.99 -2.87 -16.50
N GLU A 177 -15.97 -3.52 -15.34
CA GLU A 177 -16.97 -3.33 -14.29
C GLU A 177 -16.82 -1.97 -13.57
N ASN A 178 -15.65 -1.32 -13.68
CA ASN A 178 -15.37 -0.03 -13.08
C ASN A 178 -16.00 1.11 -13.90
N SER A 179 -17.12 1.63 -13.41
CA SER A 179 -17.86 2.72 -14.09
C SER A 179 -17.05 4.01 -14.25
N ASN A 180 -16.09 4.33 -13.37
CA ASN A 180 -15.21 5.48 -13.52
C ASN A 180 -14.18 5.26 -14.64
N GLY A 181 -13.66 4.05 -14.77
CA GLY A 181 -12.76 3.67 -15.87
C GLY A 181 -13.45 3.77 -17.23
N ASN A 182 -14.68 3.28 -17.35
CA ASN A 182 -15.50 3.39 -18.55
C ASN A 182 -15.81 4.85 -18.91
N ALA A 183 -16.16 5.67 -17.93
CA ALA A 183 -16.42 7.11 -18.12
C ALA A 183 -15.17 7.85 -18.60
N LEU A 184 -14.03 7.60 -18.00
CA LEU A 184 -12.75 8.20 -18.41
C LEU A 184 -12.37 7.79 -19.84
N ALA A 185 -12.53 6.52 -20.19
CA ALA A 185 -12.28 6.02 -21.55
C ALA A 185 -13.16 6.73 -22.59
N LEU A 186 -14.45 6.93 -22.28
CA LEU A 186 -15.38 7.68 -23.15
C LEU A 186 -14.91 9.12 -23.34
N ILE A 187 -14.55 9.83 -22.26
CA ILE A 187 -14.05 11.22 -22.34
C ILE A 187 -12.81 11.29 -23.23
N CYS A 188 -11.84 10.40 -23.02
CA CYS A 188 -10.61 10.37 -23.81
C CYS A 188 -10.88 10.05 -25.29
N SER A 189 -11.78 9.11 -25.60
CA SER A 189 -12.15 8.77 -26.98
C SER A 189 -12.78 9.96 -27.70
N GLN A 190 -13.74 10.62 -27.06
CA GLN A 190 -14.37 11.81 -27.65
C GLN A 190 -13.38 12.95 -27.89
N TRP A 191 -12.43 13.15 -26.98
CA TRP A 191 -11.39 14.16 -27.15
C TRP A 191 -10.44 13.85 -28.30
N LEU A 192 -10.08 12.57 -28.50
CA LEU A 192 -9.24 12.13 -29.63
C LEU A 192 -9.97 12.26 -30.94
N GLU A 193 -11.25 11.87 -31.01
CA GLU A 193 -12.09 12.02 -32.22
C GLU A 193 -12.24 13.49 -32.65
N ALA A 194 -12.46 14.38 -31.69
CA ALA A 194 -12.58 15.81 -31.96
C ALA A 194 -11.30 16.47 -32.50
N ARG A 195 -10.13 15.82 -32.35
CA ARG A 195 -8.84 16.32 -32.89
C ARG A 195 -8.41 15.69 -34.19
N ASN A 196 -8.96 14.53 -34.53
CA ASN A 196 -8.60 13.79 -35.77
C ASN A 196 -9.60 14.00 -36.91
N GLY A 197 -10.68 14.77 -36.68
CA GLY A 197 -11.65 15.24 -37.65
C GLY A 197 -11.47 16.73 -37.97
#